data_0a599588def0e26c6823420097c7ad24
#
_entry.id   0a599588def0e26c6823420097c7ad24
#
_cell.length_a   1.000
_cell.length_b   1.000
_cell.length_c   1.000
_cell.angle_alpha   90.00
_cell.angle_beta   90.00
_cell.angle_gamma   90.00
#
_symmetry.space_group_name_H-M   'P 1'
#
loop_
_entity.id
_entity.type
_entity.pdbx_description
1 polymer ?
#
loop_
_entity_poly.entity_id
_entity_poly.type
_entity_poly.pdbx_seq_one_letter_code
_entity_poly.pdbx_strand_id
1 'polypeptide(L)'
;PIEPPELTVTNAQGASITAMGGSYDWDYNAGGGQRTGAIACGMHPLDETLRDSTPALEMPIAVSASFYYTVTLSFGDCAPDSVILRYWNEQCWGDTQAKAEKLTVQRQDDGTYTAELFPSVGIFEVDAQWDAEDYCGRAFYSFCTKAKGSEALHTGAVLSIGESEDIRKIDISWRGGCVNIYAAEQSAQISVKEESTAPLAESEKMVCAIDGDTLRIRFLGDAYRGSYDGEKYLDVGLPAELVNAGHF
;
A
#
# COMPACT_ATOMS: atom_id res chain seq x y z
N PRO A 1 17.80 20.27 -18.13
CA PRO A 1 17.96 20.53 -16.68
C PRO A 1 19.41 20.30 -16.26
N ILE A 2 19.87 21.04 -15.24
CA ILE A 2 21.23 20.93 -14.69
C ILE A 2 21.35 19.82 -13.63
N GLU A 3 20.22 19.30 -13.19
CA GLU A 3 20.07 18.21 -12.23
C GLU A 3 18.91 17.32 -12.70
N PRO A 4 18.84 16.06 -12.24
CA PRO A 4 17.70 15.21 -12.53
C PRO A 4 16.37 15.86 -12.09
N PRO A 5 15.28 15.71 -12.86
CA PRO A 5 13.98 16.25 -12.50
C PRO A 5 13.43 15.60 -11.22
N GLU A 6 12.57 16.33 -10.49
CA GLU A 6 11.84 15.75 -9.36
C GLU A 6 10.84 14.69 -9.86
N LEU A 7 10.65 13.64 -9.05
CA LEU A 7 9.63 12.64 -9.30
C LEU A 7 8.40 12.92 -8.43
N THR A 8 7.27 13.15 -9.07
CA THR A 8 5.96 13.17 -8.42
C THR A 8 5.27 11.83 -8.61
N VAL A 9 4.77 11.25 -7.51
CA VAL A 9 3.99 10.02 -7.50
C VAL A 9 2.56 10.34 -7.08
N THR A 10 1.58 9.98 -7.91
CA THR A 10 0.16 10.32 -7.69
C THR A 10 -0.67 9.03 -7.75
N ASN A 11 -1.58 8.83 -6.79
CA ASN A 11 -2.54 7.73 -6.84
C ASN A 11 -3.80 8.10 -7.65
N ALA A 12 -4.64 7.12 -7.93
CA ALA A 12 -5.88 7.31 -8.71
C ALA A 12 -6.92 8.24 -8.04
N GLN A 13 -6.80 8.52 -6.74
CA GLN A 13 -7.66 9.44 -5.99
C GLN A 13 -7.10 10.87 -5.97
N GLY A 14 -5.96 11.11 -6.61
CA GLY A 14 -5.33 12.43 -6.71
C GLY A 14 -4.44 12.82 -5.53
N ALA A 15 -4.21 11.92 -4.56
CA ALA A 15 -3.17 12.15 -3.56
C ALA A 15 -1.79 12.02 -4.21
N SER A 16 -0.88 12.94 -3.93
CA SER A 16 0.45 12.97 -4.53
C SER A 16 1.53 13.31 -3.52
N ILE A 17 2.73 12.85 -3.80
CA ILE A 17 3.96 13.15 -3.07
C ILE A 17 5.08 13.45 -4.06
N THR A 18 6.10 14.20 -3.61
CA THR A 18 7.40 14.25 -4.26
C THR A 18 8.29 13.17 -3.64
N ALA A 19 8.80 12.25 -4.46
CA ALA A 19 9.69 11.19 -3.99
C ALA A 19 11.05 11.77 -3.55
N MET A 20 11.70 11.10 -2.62
CA MET A 20 13.02 11.47 -2.16
C MET A 20 14.06 11.16 -3.24
N GLY A 21 14.86 12.15 -3.66
CA GLY A 21 16.00 11.95 -4.54
C GLY A 21 17.10 11.14 -3.84
N GLY A 22 17.63 10.15 -4.55
CA GLY A 22 18.74 9.29 -4.13
C GLY A 22 20.03 9.61 -4.88
N SER A 23 20.80 8.55 -5.19
CA SER A 23 22.00 8.68 -6.01
C SER A 23 21.65 9.09 -7.43
N TYR A 24 22.54 9.85 -8.07
CA TYR A 24 22.45 10.10 -9.49
C TYR A 24 23.82 10.29 -10.14
N ASP A 25 23.86 10.07 -11.45
CA ASP A 25 24.93 10.43 -12.37
C ASP A 25 24.28 11.18 -13.53
N TRP A 26 24.63 12.45 -13.75
CA TRP A 26 23.92 13.35 -14.61
C TRP A 26 24.86 14.23 -15.42
N ASP A 27 24.74 14.16 -16.75
CA ASP A 27 25.46 14.99 -17.69
C ASP A 27 24.50 15.95 -18.39
N TYR A 28 24.87 17.21 -18.51
CA TYR A 28 24.06 18.21 -19.21
C TYR A 28 24.89 19.15 -20.07
N ASN A 29 24.26 19.74 -21.07
CA ASN A 29 24.86 20.74 -21.95
C ASN A 29 24.88 22.10 -21.23
N ALA A 30 26.07 22.57 -20.86
CA ALA A 30 26.26 23.86 -20.18
C ALA A 30 26.32 25.06 -21.17
N GLY A 31 26.15 24.81 -22.47
CA GLY A 31 26.27 25.81 -23.54
C GLY A 31 27.66 25.85 -24.12
N GLY A 32 27.78 26.47 -25.32
CA GLY A 32 29.05 26.61 -26.00
C GLY A 32 29.74 25.30 -26.41
N GLY A 33 29.00 24.19 -26.49
CA GLY A 33 29.52 22.87 -26.82
C GLY A 33 30.19 22.16 -25.64
N GLN A 34 30.04 22.65 -24.42
CA GLN A 34 30.59 22.02 -23.20
C GLN A 34 29.51 21.17 -22.52
N ARG A 35 29.88 19.95 -22.17
CA ARG A 35 29.10 19.08 -21.25
C ARG A 35 29.69 19.17 -19.85
N THR A 36 28.82 19.18 -18.87
CA THR A 36 29.17 19.20 -17.45
C THR A 36 28.47 18.03 -16.77
N GLY A 37 29.19 17.28 -15.95
CA GLY A 37 28.64 16.18 -15.16
C GLY A 37 28.44 16.55 -13.69
N ALA A 38 27.42 15.99 -13.08
CA ALA A 38 27.14 16.05 -11.65
C ALA A 38 26.84 14.64 -11.11
N ILE A 39 27.41 14.30 -9.98
CA ILE A 39 27.21 13.01 -9.33
C ILE A 39 26.80 13.27 -7.87
N ALA A 40 25.77 12.57 -7.41
CA ALA A 40 25.41 12.50 -6.01
C ALA A 40 25.37 11.04 -5.53
N CYS A 41 25.83 10.82 -4.30
CA CYS A 41 25.71 9.54 -3.62
C CYS A 41 24.58 9.65 -2.59
N GLY A 42 23.49 8.93 -2.82
CA GLY A 42 22.39 8.76 -1.88
C GLY A 42 22.56 7.50 -1.01
N MET A 43 21.74 7.37 -0.01
CA MET A 43 21.64 6.16 0.81
C MET A 43 20.76 5.12 0.12
N HIS A 44 20.90 3.87 0.51
CA HIS A 44 20.04 2.78 0.04
C HIS A 44 18.59 3.01 0.54
N PRO A 45 17.54 2.77 -0.27
CA PRO A 45 16.16 3.02 0.14
C PRO A 45 15.71 2.24 1.38
N LEU A 46 16.40 1.15 1.73
CA LEU A 46 16.14 0.37 2.94
C LEU A 46 16.98 0.80 4.14
N ASP A 47 17.76 1.89 4.05
CA ASP A 47 18.53 2.37 5.21
C ASP A 47 17.56 2.81 6.32
N GLU A 48 17.70 2.22 7.51
CA GLU A 48 16.80 2.45 8.66
C GLU A 48 16.72 3.94 9.04
N THR A 49 17.76 4.71 8.77
CA THR A 49 17.78 6.15 9.06
C THR A 49 16.85 6.96 8.16
N LEU A 50 16.45 6.42 7.02
CA LEU A 50 15.51 7.05 6.08
C LEU A 50 14.05 6.78 6.40
N ARG A 51 13.73 5.82 7.27
CA ARG A 51 12.38 5.33 7.53
C ARG A 51 11.37 6.45 7.82
N ASP A 52 11.73 7.37 8.71
CA ASP A 52 10.83 8.45 9.12
C ASP A 52 10.83 9.65 8.15
N SER A 53 11.82 9.74 7.26
CA SER A 53 11.98 10.86 6.32
C SER A 53 11.56 10.52 4.89
N THR A 54 11.43 9.23 4.54
CA THR A 54 10.98 8.81 3.21
C THR A 54 9.52 9.21 3.01
N PRO A 55 9.21 9.98 1.93
CA PRO A 55 7.84 10.40 1.65
C PRO A 55 6.90 9.22 1.49
N ALA A 56 5.73 9.27 2.12
CA ALA A 56 4.76 8.20 2.09
C ALA A 56 3.48 8.62 1.35
N LEU A 57 3.17 7.95 0.24
CA LEU A 57 1.92 8.12 -0.49
C LEU A 57 0.78 7.42 0.25
N GLU A 58 -0.28 8.16 0.56
CA GLU A 58 -1.50 7.59 1.11
C GLU A 58 -2.21 6.76 0.04
N MET A 59 -2.41 5.48 0.33
CA MET A 59 -3.13 4.56 -0.53
C MET A 59 -4.51 4.27 0.06
N PRO A 60 -5.56 4.15 -0.78
CA PRO A 60 -6.85 3.70 -0.28
C PRO A 60 -6.70 2.33 0.39
N ILE A 61 -7.56 2.07 1.38
CA ILE A 61 -7.55 0.76 2.04
C ILE A 61 -8.03 -0.29 1.06
N ALA A 62 -7.28 -1.39 0.97
CA ALA A 62 -7.59 -2.47 0.07
C ALA A 62 -8.91 -3.15 0.43
N VAL A 63 -9.79 -3.26 -0.55
CA VAL A 63 -11.03 -4.06 -0.44
C VAL A 63 -10.80 -5.56 -0.60
N SER A 64 -9.62 -5.98 -1.05
CA SER A 64 -9.18 -7.39 -1.11
C SER A 64 -7.68 -7.50 -1.32
N ALA A 65 -7.08 -8.62 -0.91
CA ALA A 65 -5.66 -8.90 -1.09
C ALA A 65 -5.20 -9.00 -2.58
N SER A 66 -6.14 -9.05 -3.52
CA SER A 66 -5.89 -9.08 -4.97
C SER A 66 -6.11 -7.71 -5.65
N PHE A 67 -6.32 -6.65 -4.87
CA PHE A 67 -6.55 -5.33 -5.44
C PHE A 67 -5.21 -4.61 -5.62
N TYR A 68 -4.94 -4.19 -6.86
CA TYR A 68 -3.82 -3.33 -7.19
C TYR A 68 -4.33 -1.91 -7.40
N TYR A 69 -3.56 -0.94 -6.97
CA TYR A 69 -3.85 0.46 -7.21
C TYR A 69 -2.89 1.03 -8.23
N THR A 70 -3.44 1.63 -9.26
CA THR A 70 -2.64 2.35 -10.25
C THR A 70 -2.09 3.63 -9.64
N VAL A 71 -0.78 3.83 -9.79
CA VAL A 71 -0.10 5.10 -9.52
C VAL A 71 0.51 5.64 -10.79
N THR A 72 0.62 6.97 -10.86
CA THR A 72 1.28 7.68 -11.94
C THR A 72 2.59 8.26 -11.43
N LEU A 73 3.67 8.02 -12.16
CA LEU A 73 5.01 8.57 -11.95
C LEU A 73 5.22 9.68 -12.98
N SER A 74 5.44 10.91 -12.54
CA SER A 74 5.64 12.07 -13.39
C SER A 74 6.97 12.77 -13.10
N PHE A 75 7.74 13.03 -14.14
CA PHE A 75 9.00 13.77 -14.10
C PHE A 75 8.86 15.17 -14.71
N GLY A 76 7.64 15.71 -14.74
CA GLY A 76 7.34 16.97 -15.40
C GLY A 76 7.62 16.91 -16.91
N ASP A 77 8.22 17.95 -17.45
CA ASP A 77 8.53 18.06 -18.90
C ASP A 77 9.75 17.23 -19.32
N CYS A 78 10.40 16.52 -18.38
CA CYS A 78 11.65 15.78 -18.63
C CYS A 78 11.44 14.28 -18.42
N ALA A 79 10.53 13.66 -19.19
CA ALA A 79 10.26 12.23 -19.10
C ALA A 79 11.52 11.41 -19.38
N PRO A 80 11.85 10.39 -18.55
CA PRO A 80 12.95 9.46 -18.82
C PRO A 80 12.64 8.54 -20.01
N ASP A 81 13.68 7.95 -20.60
CA ASP A 81 13.54 6.96 -21.64
C ASP A 81 13.18 5.58 -21.07
N SER A 82 13.63 5.29 -19.85
CA SER A 82 13.28 4.06 -19.15
C SER A 82 13.12 4.25 -17.66
N VAL A 83 12.24 3.45 -17.07
CA VAL A 83 11.96 3.40 -15.63
C VAL A 83 11.90 1.95 -15.18
N ILE A 84 12.59 1.65 -14.09
CA ILE A 84 12.47 0.39 -13.35
C ILE A 84 11.93 0.72 -11.97
N LEU A 85 10.83 0.09 -11.57
CA LEU A 85 10.27 0.21 -10.24
C LEU A 85 10.60 -1.04 -9.43
N ARG A 86 11.23 -0.86 -8.27
CA ARG A 86 11.56 -1.90 -7.31
C ARG A 86 10.69 -1.76 -6.08
N TYR A 87 10.33 -2.87 -5.49
CA TYR A 87 9.49 -2.98 -4.31
C TYR A 87 10.12 -3.88 -3.26
N TRP A 88 9.95 -3.49 -2.00
CA TRP A 88 10.23 -4.28 -0.80
C TRP A 88 9.08 -4.15 0.19
N ASN A 89 8.83 -5.20 0.94
CA ASN A 89 7.94 -5.14 2.09
C ASN A 89 8.55 -4.27 3.19
N GLU A 90 7.72 -3.62 4.01
CA GLU A 90 8.15 -2.76 5.12
C GLU A 90 9.06 -3.47 6.14
N GLN A 91 8.96 -4.79 6.27
CA GLN A 91 9.82 -5.58 7.14
C GLN A 91 11.30 -5.60 6.70
N CYS A 92 11.58 -5.12 5.49
CA CYS A 92 12.93 -5.04 4.95
C CYS A 92 13.70 -3.78 5.40
N TRP A 93 13.08 -2.87 6.17
CA TRP A 93 13.82 -1.75 6.74
C TRP A 93 15.03 -2.22 7.54
N GLY A 94 16.19 -1.61 7.29
CA GLY A 94 17.48 -1.98 7.88
C GLY A 94 18.22 -3.13 7.19
N ASP A 95 17.56 -3.90 6.32
CA ASP A 95 18.20 -4.97 5.53
C ASP A 95 18.50 -4.51 4.09
N THR A 96 19.60 -3.79 3.91
CA THR A 96 20.05 -3.30 2.59
C THR A 96 20.44 -4.42 1.61
N GLN A 97 20.45 -5.68 2.05
CA GLN A 97 20.70 -6.85 1.20
C GLN A 97 19.42 -7.56 0.76
N ALA A 98 18.25 -7.12 1.26
CA ALA A 98 16.98 -7.70 0.88
C ALA A 98 16.76 -7.59 -0.62
N LYS A 99 16.28 -8.68 -1.21
CA LYS A 99 16.03 -8.75 -2.65
C LYS A 99 14.78 -7.98 -3.03
N ALA A 100 14.92 -7.04 -3.96
CA ALA A 100 13.79 -6.32 -4.53
C ALA A 100 12.93 -7.21 -5.44
N GLU A 101 11.63 -7.00 -5.41
CA GLU A 101 10.73 -7.40 -6.49
C GLU A 101 10.65 -6.28 -7.53
N LYS A 102 10.68 -6.63 -8.82
CA LYS A 102 10.49 -5.67 -9.92
C LYS A 102 9.04 -5.62 -10.30
N LEU A 103 8.47 -4.43 -10.27
CA LEU A 103 7.11 -4.19 -10.71
C LEU A 103 7.07 -3.74 -12.17
N THR A 104 5.99 -4.11 -12.87
CA THR A 104 5.76 -3.69 -14.24
C THR A 104 5.38 -2.22 -14.28
N VAL A 105 6.05 -1.46 -15.16
CA VAL A 105 5.82 -0.04 -15.40
C VAL A 105 5.46 0.15 -16.88
N GLN A 106 4.44 0.97 -17.17
CA GLN A 106 3.99 1.25 -18.52
C GLN A 106 4.15 2.74 -18.82
N ARG A 107 4.87 3.07 -19.89
CA ARG A 107 4.99 4.45 -20.38
C ARG A 107 3.70 4.87 -21.05
N GLN A 108 3.25 6.08 -20.79
CA GLN A 108 2.08 6.70 -21.38
C GLN A 108 2.47 7.70 -22.49
N ASP A 109 1.51 8.06 -23.35
CA ASP A 109 1.74 8.97 -24.48
C ASP A 109 2.10 10.40 -24.02
N ASP A 110 1.70 10.79 -22.80
CA ASP A 110 2.03 12.10 -22.21
C ASP A 110 3.40 12.13 -21.52
N GLY A 111 4.19 11.06 -21.62
CA GLY A 111 5.50 10.93 -21.01
C GLY A 111 5.51 10.49 -19.54
N THR A 112 4.35 10.33 -18.93
CA THR A 112 4.24 9.74 -17.58
C THR A 112 4.40 8.22 -17.64
N TYR A 113 4.53 7.61 -16.46
CA TYR A 113 4.55 6.16 -16.31
C TYR A 113 3.48 5.72 -15.33
N THR A 114 2.84 4.60 -15.57
CA THR A 114 1.91 3.98 -14.63
C THR A 114 2.44 2.67 -14.11
N ALA A 115 2.14 2.38 -12.86
CA ALA A 115 2.43 1.10 -12.22
C ALA A 115 1.26 0.68 -11.34
N GLU A 116 1.13 -0.64 -11.15
CA GLU A 116 0.18 -1.21 -10.21
C GLU A 116 0.90 -1.54 -8.92
N LEU A 117 0.46 -0.93 -7.80
CA LEU A 117 1.02 -1.13 -6.47
C LEU A 117 0.06 -1.94 -5.60
N PHE A 118 0.63 -2.77 -4.75
CA PHE A 118 -0.13 -3.39 -3.67
C PHE A 118 -0.60 -2.33 -2.66
N PRO A 119 -1.80 -2.50 -2.08
CA PRO A 119 -2.36 -1.56 -1.11
C PRO A 119 -1.69 -1.59 0.27
N SER A 120 -0.75 -2.50 0.47
CA SER A 120 0.00 -2.64 1.71
C SER A 120 1.09 -1.57 1.84
N VAL A 121 1.56 -1.38 3.05
CA VAL A 121 2.76 -0.58 3.31
C VAL A 121 3.95 -1.22 2.59
N GLY A 122 4.61 -0.44 1.76
CA GLY A 122 5.74 -0.88 0.96
C GLY A 122 6.78 0.21 0.78
N ILE A 123 7.99 -0.21 0.45
CA ILE A 123 9.15 0.64 0.16
C ILE A 123 9.43 0.51 -1.33
N PHE A 124 9.56 1.62 -2.01
CA PHE A 124 9.75 1.65 -3.46
C PHE A 124 10.98 2.44 -3.84
N GLU A 125 11.68 1.96 -4.87
CA GLU A 125 12.74 2.68 -5.55
C GLU A 125 12.42 2.78 -7.04
N VAL A 126 12.48 3.99 -7.55
CA VAL A 126 12.41 4.27 -8.98
C VAL A 126 13.81 4.51 -9.50
N ASP A 127 14.22 3.75 -10.49
CA ASP A 127 15.49 3.83 -11.20
C ASP A 127 15.16 4.34 -12.61
N ALA A 128 15.43 5.60 -12.86
CA ALA A 128 15.08 6.29 -14.09
C ALA A 128 16.33 6.66 -14.89
N GLN A 129 16.27 6.51 -16.22
CA GLN A 129 17.37 6.78 -17.13
C GLN A 129 16.93 7.68 -18.28
N TRP A 130 17.78 8.66 -18.62
CA TRP A 130 17.62 9.62 -19.70
C TRP A 130 18.76 9.48 -20.70
N ASP A 131 18.44 9.63 -21.99
CA ASP A 131 19.40 9.61 -23.11
C ASP A 131 19.03 10.72 -24.14
N ALA A 132 18.80 11.94 -23.64
CA ALA A 132 18.50 13.08 -24.49
C ALA A 132 19.78 13.79 -24.95
N GLU A 133 19.72 14.54 -26.05
CA GLU A 133 20.87 15.27 -26.63
C GLU A 133 21.43 16.33 -25.65
N ASP A 134 20.54 17.04 -24.95
CA ASP A 134 20.93 18.13 -24.05
C ASP A 134 21.25 17.66 -22.63
N TYR A 135 20.80 16.50 -22.23
CA TYR A 135 21.07 15.89 -20.92
C TYR A 135 20.91 14.37 -20.97
N CYS A 136 21.73 13.69 -20.22
CA CYS A 136 21.63 12.23 -20.07
C CYS A 136 22.09 11.83 -18.67
N GLY A 137 21.71 10.65 -18.25
CA GLY A 137 22.12 10.14 -16.98
C GLY A 137 21.12 9.20 -16.34
N ARG A 138 21.34 8.93 -15.07
CA ARG A 138 20.51 8.02 -14.28
C ARG A 138 20.28 8.62 -12.90
N ALA A 139 19.07 8.49 -12.39
CA ALA A 139 18.73 8.92 -11.06
C ALA A 139 17.83 7.91 -10.35
N PHE A 140 17.98 7.83 -9.04
CA PHE A 140 17.19 6.97 -8.17
C PHE A 140 16.32 7.83 -7.27
N TYR A 141 15.11 7.36 -7.02
CA TYR A 141 14.16 8.02 -6.14
C TYR A 141 13.52 6.98 -5.24
N SER A 142 13.20 7.35 -4.01
CA SER A 142 12.53 6.46 -3.08
C SER A 142 11.26 7.09 -2.51
N PHE A 143 10.29 6.25 -2.26
CA PHE A 143 9.05 6.59 -1.57
C PHE A 143 8.48 5.36 -0.87
N CYS A 144 7.56 5.60 0.05
CA CYS A 144 6.79 4.53 0.69
C CYS A 144 5.31 4.66 0.34
N THR A 145 4.56 3.61 0.57
CA THR A 145 3.10 3.68 0.66
C THR A 145 2.66 3.51 2.09
N LYS A 146 1.55 4.15 2.46
CA LYS A 146 0.86 3.90 3.73
C LYS A 146 -0.63 3.76 3.46
N ALA A 147 -1.31 2.90 4.20
CA ALA A 147 -2.75 2.81 4.10
C ALA A 147 -3.38 4.11 4.61
N LYS A 148 -4.36 4.65 3.89
CA LYS A 148 -5.11 5.82 4.31
C LYS A 148 -5.76 5.53 5.66
N GLY A 149 -5.52 6.38 6.64
CA GLY A 149 -6.06 6.19 8.00
C GLY A 149 -5.27 5.20 8.87
N SER A 150 -4.08 4.76 8.45
CA SER A 150 -3.20 3.91 9.29
C SER A 150 -2.63 4.64 10.51
N GLU A 151 -2.83 5.95 10.62
CA GLU A 151 -2.56 6.68 11.85
C GLU A 151 -3.62 6.27 12.88
N ALA A 152 -3.28 5.24 13.67
CA ALA A 152 -4.04 4.74 14.80
C ALA A 152 -5.49 4.33 14.48
N LEU A 153 -5.67 3.23 13.73
CA LEU A 153 -6.97 2.56 13.76
C LEU A 153 -7.29 2.15 15.19
N HIS A 154 -8.47 2.54 15.64
CA HIS A 154 -8.98 2.14 16.94
C HIS A 154 -9.44 0.69 16.85
N THR A 155 -8.86 -0.17 17.69
CA THR A 155 -9.32 -1.55 17.80
C THR A 155 -10.72 -1.55 18.41
N GLY A 156 -11.68 -2.10 17.67
CA GLY A 156 -13.04 -2.33 18.12
C GLY A 156 -13.16 -3.67 18.87
N ALA A 157 -14.05 -4.53 18.40
CA ALA A 157 -14.21 -5.87 18.96
C ALA A 157 -13.19 -6.84 18.36
N VAL A 158 -12.60 -7.70 19.20
CA VAL A 158 -11.75 -8.84 18.80
C VAL A 158 -12.34 -10.11 19.40
N LEU A 159 -12.70 -11.04 18.53
CA LEU A 159 -13.35 -12.29 18.92
C LEU A 159 -12.58 -13.47 18.37
N SER A 160 -12.45 -14.52 19.17
CA SER A 160 -11.98 -15.82 18.73
C SER A 160 -13.09 -16.84 18.98
N ILE A 161 -13.56 -17.48 17.92
CA ILE A 161 -14.66 -18.43 17.98
C ILE A 161 -14.06 -19.81 17.96
N GLY A 162 -14.14 -20.50 19.12
CA GLY A 162 -13.79 -21.92 19.25
C GLY A 162 -14.84 -22.80 18.59
N GLU A 163 -14.50 -24.08 18.35
CA GLU A 163 -15.39 -25.09 17.75
C GLU A 163 -15.91 -24.66 16.35
N SER A 164 -14.96 -24.24 15.49
CA SER A 164 -15.25 -23.87 14.10
C SER A 164 -15.78 -25.04 13.25
N GLU A 165 -15.68 -26.27 13.74
CA GLU A 165 -16.12 -27.47 13.02
C GLU A 165 -17.62 -27.48 12.70
N ASP A 166 -18.43 -26.76 13.48
CA ASP A 166 -19.87 -26.66 13.25
C ASP A 166 -20.27 -25.48 12.37
N ILE A 167 -19.38 -24.52 12.11
CA ILE A 167 -19.66 -23.36 11.27
C ILE A 167 -19.48 -23.74 9.81
N ARG A 168 -20.56 -23.63 9.04
CA ARG A 168 -20.61 -23.94 7.60
C ARG A 168 -20.97 -22.73 6.72
N LYS A 169 -21.36 -21.63 7.36
CA LYS A 169 -21.77 -20.41 6.65
C LYS A 169 -21.35 -19.20 7.43
N ILE A 170 -20.89 -18.18 6.71
CA ILE A 170 -20.64 -16.84 7.25
C ILE A 170 -21.58 -15.86 6.55
N ASP A 171 -22.37 -15.14 7.33
CA ASP A 171 -23.30 -14.12 6.86
C ASP A 171 -22.82 -12.75 7.39
N ILE A 172 -22.25 -11.95 6.49
CA ILE A 172 -21.67 -10.65 6.79
C ILE A 172 -22.58 -9.56 6.23
N SER A 173 -23.03 -8.66 7.10
CA SER A 173 -23.68 -7.42 6.69
C SER A 173 -22.85 -6.23 7.17
N TRP A 174 -22.10 -5.64 6.24
CA TRP A 174 -21.15 -4.58 6.54
C TRP A 174 -21.47 -3.31 5.75
N ARG A 175 -21.25 -2.14 6.36
CA ARG A 175 -21.52 -0.83 5.77
C ARG A 175 -20.27 0.04 5.89
N GLY A 176 -19.72 0.49 4.76
CA GLY A 176 -18.57 1.38 4.73
C GLY A 176 -17.27 0.70 5.16
N GLY A 177 -16.14 1.21 4.70
CA GLY A 177 -14.85 0.59 4.94
C GLY A 177 -14.65 -0.71 4.16
N CYS A 178 -13.97 -1.70 4.76
CA CYS A 178 -13.52 -2.91 4.08
C CYS A 178 -13.83 -4.17 4.90
N VAL A 179 -14.04 -5.29 4.19
CA VAL A 179 -14.08 -6.64 4.76
C VAL A 179 -12.98 -7.47 4.13
N ASN A 180 -12.08 -7.98 4.95
CA ASN A 180 -11.00 -8.88 4.56
C ASN A 180 -11.28 -10.27 5.13
N ILE A 181 -11.33 -11.30 4.26
CA ILE A 181 -11.49 -12.69 4.65
C ILE A 181 -10.25 -13.44 4.16
N TYR A 182 -9.55 -14.11 5.08
CA TYR A 182 -8.30 -14.78 4.75
C TYR A 182 -8.18 -16.14 5.44
N ALA A 183 -7.36 -17.02 4.87
CA ALA A 183 -7.01 -18.29 5.49
C ALA A 183 -5.94 -18.07 6.57
N ALA A 184 -6.23 -18.44 7.81
CA ALA A 184 -5.30 -18.40 8.94
C ALA A 184 -4.59 -19.77 9.04
N GLU A 185 -3.36 -19.85 8.49
CA GLU A 185 -2.63 -21.11 8.34
C GLU A 185 -2.29 -21.85 9.65
N GLN A 186 -2.30 -21.14 10.78
CA GLN A 186 -1.87 -21.70 12.09
C GLN A 186 -2.97 -21.65 13.16
N SER A 187 -4.20 -21.35 12.80
CA SER A 187 -5.31 -21.23 13.74
C SER A 187 -6.37 -22.29 13.49
N ALA A 188 -6.78 -22.99 14.57
CA ALA A 188 -7.97 -23.83 14.55
C ALA A 188 -9.27 -23.06 14.86
N GLN A 189 -9.18 -21.75 15.08
CA GLN A 189 -10.30 -20.91 15.46
C GLN A 189 -10.58 -19.86 14.38
N ILE A 190 -11.85 -19.51 14.22
CA ILE A 190 -12.23 -18.32 13.44
C ILE A 190 -11.91 -17.10 14.27
N SER A 191 -11.09 -16.20 13.72
CA SER A 191 -10.80 -14.90 14.30
C SER A 191 -11.61 -13.82 13.62
N VAL A 192 -12.22 -12.91 14.39
CA VAL A 192 -12.95 -11.76 13.86
C VAL A 192 -12.43 -10.53 14.57
N LYS A 193 -11.89 -9.56 13.81
CA LYS A 193 -11.33 -8.32 14.33
C LYS A 193 -11.98 -7.13 13.64
N GLU A 194 -12.41 -6.17 14.43
CA GLU A 194 -12.91 -4.87 13.97
C GLU A 194 -11.90 -3.79 14.28
N GLU A 195 -11.67 -2.90 13.31
CA GLU A 195 -10.91 -1.67 13.46
C GLU A 195 -11.73 -0.49 12.89
N SER A 196 -11.43 0.74 13.31
CA SER A 196 -12.18 1.91 12.87
C SER A 196 -11.32 3.18 12.84
N THR A 197 -11.71 4.13 11.98
CA THR A 197 -11.03 5.43 11.86
C THR A 197 -11.33 6.38 13.03
N ALA A 198 -12.37 6.09 13.82
CA ALA A 198 -12.74 6.85 15.01
C ALA A 198 -12.97 5.90 16.18
N PRO A 199 -12.78 6.35 17.43
CA PRO A 199 -13.11 5.54 18.61
C PRO A 199 -14.56 5.05 18.57
N LEU A 200 -14.79 3.78 18.89
CA LEU A 200 -16.11 3.17 18.93
C LEU A 200 -16.67 3.14 20.35
N ALA A 201 -17.87 3.66 20.55
CA ALA A 201 -18.65 3.35 21.73
C ALA A 201 -19.09 1.87 21.72
N GLU A 202 -19.41 1.29 22.87
CA GLU A 202 -19.85 -0.11 22.94
C GLU A 202 -21.03 -0.44 22.01
N SER A 203 -21.98 0.49 21.87
CA SER A 203 -23.13 0.35 20.98
C SER A 203 -22.80 0.47 19.49
N GLU A 204 -21.61 0.93 19.16
CA GLU A 204 -21.11 1.13 17.80
C GLU A 204 -20.21 -0.02 17.33
N LYS A 205 -19.82 -0.91 18.24
CA LYS A 205 -19.03 -2.09 17.89
C LYS A 205 -19.85 -3.08 17.06
N MET A 206 -19.13 -3.87 16.27
CA MET A 206 -19.74 -4.98 15.54
C MET A 206 -20.42 -5.97 16.48
N VAL A 207 -21.39 -6.66 15.97
CA VAL A 207 -22.06 -7.78 16.66
C VAL A 207 -21.81 -9.07 15.91
N CYS A 208 -21.31 -10.07 16.62
CA CYS A 208 -21.18 -11.44 16.15
C CYS A 208 -22.10 -12.36 16.91
N ALA A 209 -22.80 -13.23 16.19
CA ALA A 209 -23.66 -14.25 16.75
C ALA A 209 -23.57 -15.55 15.94
N ILE A 210 -23.64 -16.69 16.61
CA ILE A 210 -23.77 -18.00 15.98
C ILE A 210 -25.25 -18.39 16.02
N ASP A 211 -25.81 -18.70 14.86
CA ASP A 211 -27.19 -19.15 14.68
C ASP A 211 -27.16 -20.49 13.91
N GLY A 212 -27.26 -21.58 14.65
CA GLY A 212 -27.07 -22.92 14.11
C GLY A 212 -25.64 -23.11 13.58
N ASP A 213 -25.49 -23.36 12.29
CA ASP A 213 -24.21 -23.53 11.59
C ASP A 213 -23.72 -22.22 10.93
N THR A 214 -24.35 -21.09 11.21
CA THR A 214 -24.07 -19.81 10.57
C THR A 214 -23.46 -18.80 11.54
N LEU A 215 -22.26 -18.30 11.24
CA LEU A 215 -21.68 -17.15 11.89
C LEU A 215 -22.23 -15.88 11.25
N ARG A 216 -22.96 -15.07 12.02
CA ARG A 216 -23.49 -13.78 11.58
C ARG A 216 -22.65 -12.64 12.12
N ILE A 217 -22.17 -11.78 11.22
CA ILE A 217 -21.40 -10.60 11.55
C ILE A 217 -22.14 -9.38 11.04
N ARG A 218 -22.39 -8.42 11.93
CA ARG A 218 -23.15 -7.19 11.63
C ARG A 218 -22.33 -5.96 11.99
N PHE A 219 -22.35 -4.95 11.12
CA PHE A 219 -21.64 -3.68 11.27
C PHE A 219 -21.99 -2.97 12.58
N LEU A 220 -23.27 -2.98 12.96
CA LEU A 220 -23.81 -2.43 14.20
C LEU A 220 -24.89 -3.38 14.74
N GLY A 221 -25.13 -3.32 16.04
CA GLY A 221 -26.24 -4.04 16.67
C GLY A 221 -27.59 -3.52 16.20
N ASP A 222 -28.60 -4.39 16.14
CA ASP A 222 -29.97 -4.05 15.73
C ASP A 222 -30.63 -2.95 16.57
N ALA A 223 -30.15 -2.77 17.80
CA ALA A 223 -30.63 -1.74 18.73
C ALA A 223 -30.06 -0.35 18.43
N TYR A 224 -29.01 -0.24 17.63
CA TYR A 224 -28.37 1.04 17.32
C TYR A 224 -29.26 1.88 16.39
N ARG A 225 -29.59 3.09 16.80
CA ARG A 225 -30.46 4.04 16.07
C ARG A 225 -29.73 5.28 15.57
N GLY A 226 -28.42 5.39 15.81
CA GLY A 226 -27.57 6.50 15.35
C GLY A 226 -27.02 6.28 13.94
N SER A 227 -26.30 7.26 13.44
CA SER A 227 -25.42 7.15 12.29
C SER A 227 -23.97 7.07 12.79
N TYR A 228 -23.22 6.08 12.34
CA TYR A 228 -21.77 6.06 12.52
C TYR A 228 -21.13 6.68 11.27
N ASP A 229 -20.42 7.79 11.46
CA ASP A 229 -19.85 8.59 10.36
C ASP A 229 -18.39 8.19 10.01
N GLY A 230 -17.81 7.23 10.73
CA GLY A 230 -16.48 6.69 10.48
C GLY A 230 -16.48 5.50 9.54
N GLU A 231 -15.29 5.10 9.11
CA GLU A 231 -15.08 3.85 8.39
C GLU A 231 -14.69 2.76 9.38
N LYS A 232 -15.19 1.55 9.16
CA LYS A 232 -14.82 0.35 9.91
C LYS A 232 -14.25 -0.70 9.00
N TYR A 233 -13.30 -1.45 9.52
CA TYR A 233 -12.61 -2.52 8.83
C TYR A 233 -12.86 -3.81 9.57
N LEU A 234 -13.17 -4.87 8.82
CA LEU A 234 -13.45 -6.18 9.34
C LEU A 234 -12.44 -7.17 8.78
N ASP A 235 -11.67 -7.79 9.68
CA ASP A 235 -10.81 -8.92 9.34
C ASP A 235 -11.44 -10.21 9.87
N VAL A 236 -11.60 -11.20 8.98
CA VAL A 236 -12.11 -12.54 9.31
C VAL A 236 -11.06 -13.55 8.90
N GLY A 237 -10.35 -14.11 9.88
CA GLY A 237 -9.41 -15.21 9.68
C GLY A 237 -10.12 -16.55 9.83
N LEU A 238 -10.07 -17.39 8.80
CA LEU A 238 -10.66 -18.71 8.77
C LEU A 238 -9.59 -19.79 8.89
N PRO A 239 -9.82 -20.87 9.68
CA PRO A 239 -8.96 -22.03 9.64
C PRO A 239 -8.74 -22.52 8.21
N ALA A 240 -7.50 -22.82 7.84
CA ALA A 240 -7.17 -23.29 6.49
C ALA A 240 -7.94 -24.57 6.10
N GLU A 241 -8.26 -25.39 7.09
CA GLU A 241 -9.05 -26.60 6.90
C GLU A 241 -10.48 -26.32 6.41
N LEU A 242 -11.12 -25.27 6.91
CA LEU A 242 -12.45 -24.83 6.47
C LEU A 242 -12.43 -24.28 5.03
N VAL A 243 -11.41 -23.53 4.69
CA VAL A 243 -11.24 -22.97 3.35
C VAL A 243 -11.00 -24.08 2.33
N ASN A 244 -10.13 -25.03 2.66
CA ASN A 244 -9.76 -26.15 1.77
C ASN A 244 -10.90 -27.17 1.59
N ALA A 245 -11.79 -27.31 2.57
CA ALA A 245 -12.95 -28.20 2.49
C ALA A 245 -14.05 -27.69 1.55
N GLY A 246 -13.91 -26.50 0.99
CA GLY A 246 -14.88 -25.89 0.07
C GLY A 246 -16.22 -25.49 0.72
N HIS A 247 -16.18 -25.22 2.03
CA HIS A 247 -17.37 -24.81 2.78
C HIS A 247 -17.68 -23.30 2.66
N PHE A 248 -16.75 -22.49 2.06
CA PHE A 248 -16.89 -21.04 1.89
C PHE A 248 -16.42 -20.59 0.51
#